data_6b2115873a46563277d7fff373646325
#
_entry.id   6b2115873a46563277d7fff373646325
#
_cell.length_a   1.000
_cell.length_b   1.000
_cell.length_c   1.000
_cell.angle_alpha   90.00
_cell.angle_beta   90.00
_cell.angle_gamma   90.00
#
_symmetry.space_group_name_H-M   'P 1'
#
loop_
_entity.id
_entity.type
_entity.pdbx_description
1 polymer ?
#
loop_
_entity_poly.entity_id
_entity_poly.type
_entity_poly.pdbx_seq_one_letter_code
_entity_poly.pdbx_strand_id
1 'polypeptide(L)'
;MKKDIYIILPFKESLNPESAGAVSLYVKDTTKFSNFKNRIQIISSDDFDKSDLFRNRNYIINFCKKYKNKDIKIIEIHNRPEYIGYIKKYFPNTKIKIIFHNDPMSLRGST
;
A
#
# COMPACT_ATOMS: atom_id res chain seq x y z
N MET A 1 19.76 -1.94 6.61
CA MET A 1 19.18 -3.10 5.90
C MET A 1 18.31 -2.64 4.75
N LYS A 2 18.43 -3.29 3.62
CA LYS A 2 17.66 -2.93 2.43
C LYS A 2 16.18 -3.26 2.60
N LYS A 3 15.31 -2.35 2.20
CA LYS A 3 13.86 -2.58 2.23
C LYS A 3 13.43 -3.21 0.90
N ASP A 4 12.84 -4.38 0.97
CA ASP A 4 12.41 -5.12 -0.22
C ASP A 4 10.96 -5.64 -0.11
N ILE A 5 10.27 -5.29 0.97
CA ILE A 5 8.85 -5.56 1.14
C ILE A 5 8.14 -4.22 1.24
N TYR A 6 7.28 -3.92 0.28
CA TYR A 6 6.56 -2.66 0.25
C TYR A 6 5.08 -2.92 0.51
N ILE A 7 4.54 -2.20 1.48
CA ILE A 7 3.11 -2.28 1.82
C ILE A 7 2.47 -0.97 1.37
N ILE A 8 1.53 -1.06 0.43
CA ILE A 8 0.86 0.11 -0.14
C ILE A 8 -0.49 0.30 0.52
N LEU A 9 -0.63 1.39 1.25
CA LEU A 9 -1.91 1.77 1.84
C LEU A 9 -2.84 2.32 0.76
N PRO A 10 -4.16 2.20 0.93
CA PRO A 10 -5.11 2.81 0.01
C PRO A 10 -4.92 4.33 -0.07
N PHE A 11 -5.28 4.90 -1.21
CA PHE A 11 -5.25 6.34 -1.40
C PHE A 11 -6.04 7.04 -0.29
N LYS A 12 -5.50 8.14 0.22
CA LYS A 12 -6.03 8.95 1.32
C LYS A 12 -5.84 8.35 2.71
N GLU A 13 -5.35 7.11 2.82
CA GLU A 13 -4.93 6.60 4.13
C GLU A 13 -3.62 7.26 4.53
N SER A 14 -3.47 7.56 5.79
CA SER A 14 -2.29 8.24 6.32
C SER A 14 -1.72 7.47 7.50
N LEU A 15 -0.40 7.56 7.68
CA LEU A 15 0.27 7.03 8.87
C LEU A 15 0.27 8.03 10.02
N ASN A 16 -0.16 9.26 9.77
CA ASN A 16 -0.28 10.28 10.82
C ASN A 16 -1.34 9.81 11.85
N PRO A 17 -0.98 9.70 13.14
CA PRO A 17 -1.92 9.22 14.15
C PRO A 17 -3.24 9.98 14.22
N GLU A 18 -3.22 11.27 13.88
CA GLU A 18 -4.42 12.11 13.93
C GLU A 18 -5.40 11.82 12.80
N SER A 19 -4.93 11.26 11.69
CA SER A 19 -5.75 11.01 10.51
C SER A 19 -5.70 9.57 10.03
N ALA A 20 -5.12 8.67 10.81
CA ALA A 20 -4.99 7.27 10.41
C ALA A 20 -6.36 6.58 10.41
N GLY A 21 -6.65 5.86 9.33
CA GLY A 21 -7.83 5.02 9.24
C GLY A 21 -7.58 3.63 9.78
N ALA A 22 -8.60 2.78 9.71
CA ALA A 22 -8.53 1.42 10.24
C ALA A 22 -7.44 0.58 9.55
N VAL A 23 -7.30 0.71 8.24
CA VAL A 23 -6.28 -0.04 7.49
C VAL A 23 -4.89 0.41 7.92
N SER A 24 -4.67 1.72 8.05
CA SER A 24 -3.37 2.25 8.47
C SER A 24 -2.98 1.75 9.85
N LEU A 25 -3.92 1.73 10.78
CA LEU A 25 -3.67 1.23 12.13
C LEU A 25 -3.33 -0.26 12.11
N TYR A 26 -4.06 -1.05 11.32
CA TYR A 26 -3.80 -2.48 11.18
C TYR A 26 -2.39 -2.72 10.63
N VAL A 27 -2.03 -2.03 9.55
CA VAL A 27 -0.71 -2.20 8.92
C VAL A 27 0.39 -1.78 9.88
N LYS A 28 0.21 -0.67 10.58
CA LYS A 28 1.19 -0.18 11.54
C LYS A 28 1.42 -1.19 12.66
N ASP A 29 0.34 -1.75 13.21
CA ASP A 29 0.45 -2.72 14.29
C ASP A 29 1.07 -4.03 13.82
N THR A 30 0.64 -4.56 12.68
CA THR A 30 1.19 -5.83 12.17
C THR A 30 2.65 -5.69 11.80
N THR A 31 3.06 -4.55 11.24
CA THR A 31 4.45 -4.30 10.90
C THR A 31 5.32 -4.23 12.15
N LYS A 32 4.84 -3.55 13.18
CA LYS A 32 5.57 -3.38 14.44
C LYS A 32 5.99 -4.71 15.04
N PHE A 33 5.13 -5.74 14.93
CA PHE A 33 5.39 -7.05 15.52
C PHE A 33 5.93 -8.06 14.52
N SER A 34 6.19 -7.66 13.28
CA SER A 34 6.70 -8.56 12.26
C SER A 34 8.20 -8.82 12.45
N ASN A 35 8.61 -10.06 12.20
CA ASN A 35 10.02 -10.43 12.16
C ASN A 35 10.74 -9.75 10.99
N PHE A 36 10.00 -9.24 10.00
CA PHE A 36 10.54 -8.61 8.81
C PHE A 36 10.45 -7.09 8.83
N LYS A 37 10.15 -6.50 9.98
CA LYS A 37 9.90 -5.05 10.08
C LYS A 37 11.02 -4.19 9.48
N ASN A 38 12.26 -4.64 9.58
CA ASN A 38 13.41 -3.88 9.06
C ASN A 38 13.50 -3.92 7.53
N ARG A 39 12.77 -4.83 6.89
CA ARG A 39 12.70 -4.95 5.43
C ARG A 39 11.45 -4.30 4.86
N ILE A 40 10.55 -3.84 5.71
CA ILE A 40 9.24 -3.33 5.29
C ILE A 40 9.28 -1.81 5.15
N GLN A 41 8.80 -1.33 3.99
CA GLN A 41 8.54 0.07 3.73
C GLN A 41 7.05 0.23 3.54
N ILE A 42 6.43 1.10 4.35
CA ILE A 42 5.00 1.39 4.20
C ILE A 42 4.86 2.63 3.33
N ILE A 43 4.01 2.54 2.32
CA ILE A 43 3.74 3.63 1.38
C ILE A 43 2.35 4.17 1.63
N SER A 44 2.24 5.48 1.75
CA SER A 44 0.95 6.17 1.92
C SER A 44 0.91 7.39 1.02
N SER A 45 -0.24 8.05 0.98
CA SER A 45 -0.38 9.30 0.22
C SER A 45 0.57 10.38 0.72
N ASP A 46 1.02 10.28 1.97
CA ASP A 46 1.94 11.25 2.56
C ASP A 46 3.33 11.20 1.93
N ASP A 47 3.65 10.14 1.20
CA ASP A 47 4.95 9.99 0.56
C ASP A 47 5.08 10.77 -0.74
N PHE A 48 4.00 11.41 -1.19
CA PHE A 48 3.95 12.09 -2.48
C PHE A 48 3.46 13.51 -2.31
N ASP A 49 3.82 14.35 -3.29
CA ASP A 49 3.36 15.73 -3.32
C ASP A 49 1.85 15.76 -3.57
N LYS A 50 1.12 16.51 -2.78
CA LYS A 50 -0.34 16.60 -2.90
C LYS A 50 -0.79 17.12 -4.26
N SER A 51 0.01 17.94 -4.90
CA SER A 51 -0.29 18.46 -6.24
C SER A 51 -0.31 17.37 -7.30
N ASP A 52 0.32 16.22 -7.01
CA ASP A 52 0.38 15.08 -7.92
C ASP A 52 -0.66 14.01 -7.61
N LEU A 53 -1.49 14.22 -6.60
CA LEU A 53 -2.43 13.20 -6.11
C LEU A 53 -3.87 13.64 -6.28
N PHE A 54 -4.43 13.40 -7.47
CA PHE A 54 -5.83 13.72 -7.73
C PHE A 54 -6.76 12.54 -7.49
N ARG A 55 -6.29 11.31 -7.72
CA ARG A 55 -7.08 10.07 -7.68
C ARG A 55 -6.22 8.89 -7.28
N ASN A 56 -6.86 7.75 -7.00
CA ASN A 56 -6.18 6.48 -6.81
C ASN A 56 -5.18 6.18 -7.91
N ARG A 57 -5.58 6.44 -9.16
CA ARG A 57 -4.73 6.17 -10.32
C ARG A 57 -3.41 6.95 -10.25
N ASN A 58 -3.48 8.23 -9.91
CA ASN A 58 -2.27 9.04 -9.81
C ASN A 58 -1.36 8.55 -8.70
N TYR A 59 -1.93 8.17 -7.58
CA TYR A 59 -1.20 7.65 -6.44
C TYR A 59 -0.39 6.40 -6.82
N ILE A 60 -1.05 5.39 -7.41
CA ILE A 60 -0.37 4.15 -7.74
C ILE A 60 0.65 4.32 -8.88
N ILE A 61 0.35 5.17 -9.86
CA ILE A 61 1.30 5.45 -10.94
C ILE A 61 2.54 6.15 -10.39
N ASN A 62 2.36 7.12 -9.50
CA ASN A 62 3.49 7.82 -8.89
C ASN A 62 4.35 6.88 -8.04
N PHE A 63 3.72 5.95 -7.34
CA PHE A 63 4.46 4.92 -6.63
C PHE A 63 5.33 4.11 -7.60
N CYS A 64 4.73 3.63 -8.68
CA CYS A 64 5.44 2.81 -9.65
C CYS A 64 6.61 3.57 -10.26
N LYS A 65 6.42 4.82 -10.65
CA LYS A 65 7.48 5.63 -11.25
C LYS A 65 8.61 5.92 -10.27
N LYS A 66 8.26 6.20 -9.02
CA LYS A 66 9.25 6.53 -8.00
C LYS A 66 10.16 5.35 -7.67
N TYR A 67 9.59 4.15 -7.63
CA TYR A 67 10.30 2.97 -7.16
C TYR A 67 10.63 1.95 -8.25
N LYS A 68 10.43 2.28 -9.53
CA LYS A 68 10.59 1.33 -10.64
C LYS A 68 11.97 0.69 -10.72
N ASN A 69 13.01 1.34 -10.22
CA ASN A 69 14.38 0.84 -10.25
C ASN A 69 14.79 0.12 -8.98
N LYS A 70 13.87 -0.06 -8.04
CA LYS A 70 14.15 -0.78 -6.81
C LYS A 70 13.89 -2.27 -7.00
N ASP A 71 14.71 -3.09 -6.35
CA ASP A 71 14.53 -4.54 -6.35
C ASP A 71 13.56 -4.89 -5.22
N ILE A 72 12.28 -4.92 -5.56
CA ILE A 72 11.22 -5.20 -4.58
C ILE A 72 10.81 -6.65 -4.70
N LYS A 73 10.89 -7.39 -3.61
CA LYS A 73 10.53 -8.81 -3.59
C LYS A 73 9.04 -9.02 -3.47
N ILE A 74 8.40 -8.25 -2.60
CA ILE A 74 6.97 -8.39 -2.31
C ILE A 74 6.33 -7.01 -2.26
N ILE A 75 5.18 -6.87 -2.92
CA ILE A 75 4.32 -5.69 -2.78
C ILE A 75 2.99 -6.17 -2.23
N GLU A 76 2.63 -5.66 -1.06
CA GLU A 76 1.37 -5.97 -0.41
C GLU A 76 0.40 -4.81 -0.61
N ILE A 77 -0.79 -5.11 -1.09
CA ILE A 77 -1.83 -4.13 -1.38
C ILE A 77 -3.02 -4.36 -0.44
N HIS A 78 -3.57 -3.28 0.09
CA HIS A 78 -4.73 -3.36 0.98
C HIS A 78 -5.95 -2.74 0.31
N ASN A 79 -7.02 -3.51 0.15
CA ASN A 79 -8.33 -3.08 -0.35
C ASN A 79 -8.38 -2.43 -1.73
N ARG A 80 -7.33 -2.58 -2.54
CA ARG A 80 -7.30 -1.92 -3.86
C ARG A 80 -6.78 -2.87 -4.93
N PRO A 81 -7.57 -3.89 -5.33
CA PRO A 81 -7.13 -4.86 -6.34
C PRO A 81 -6.83 -4.21 -7.69
N GLU A 82 -7.44 -3.06 -7.98
CA GLU A 82 -7.18 -2.33 -9.22
C GLU A 82 -5.74 -1.85 -9.37
N TYR A 83 -4.97 -1.83 -8.28
CA TYR A 83 -3.55 -1.45 -8.34
C TYR A 83 -2.69 -2.52 -9.02
N ILE A 84 -3.16 -3.77 -9.05
CA ILE A 84 -2.38 -4.90 -9.57
C ILE A 84 -1.91 -4.68 -11.00
N GLY A 85 -2.79 -4.19 -11.86
CA GLY A 85 -2.46 -3.97 -13.27
C GLY A 85 -1.27 -3.02 -13.45
N TYR A 86 -1.27 -1.94 -12.70
CA TYR A 86 -0.17 -0.97 -12.75
C TYR A 86 1.12 -1.57 -12.20
N ILE A 87 1.03 -2.30 -11.10
CA ILE A 87 2.20 -2.88 -10.45
C ILE A 87 2.85 -3.93 -11.34
N LYS A 88 2.06 -4.80 -11.96
CA LYS A 88 2.60 -5.84 -12.85
C LYS A 88 3.34 -5.24 -14.04
N LYS A 89 2.87 -4.10 -14.53
CA LYS A 89 3.51 -3.43 -15.65
C LYS A 89 4.92 -2.96 -15.30
N TYR A 90 5.10 -2.41 -14.10
CA TYR A 90 6.38 -1.84 -13.66
C TYR A 90 7.26 -2.84 -12.91
N PHE A 91 6.66 -3.85 -12.29
CA PHE A 91 7.36 -4.82 -11.44
C PHE A 91 6.95 -6.24 -11.81
N PRO A 92 7.30 -6.69 -13.03
CA PRO A 92 6.82 -7.99 -13.53
C PRO A 92 7.30 -9.20 -12.72
N ASN A 93 8.41 -9.06 -12.00
CA ASN A 93 8.99 -10.17 -11.24
C ASN A 93 8.70 -10.10 -9.75
N THR A 94 7.96 -9.09 -9.31
CA THR A 94 7.63 -8.90 -7.90
C THR A 94 6.40 -9.72 -7.53
N LYS A 95 6.45 -10.40 -6.38
CA LYS A 95 5.29 -11.10 -5.85
C LYS A 95 4.29 -10.08 -5.32
N ILE A 96 3.03 -10.21 -5.72
CA ILE A 96 1.97 -9.32 -5.27
C ILE A 96 1.06 -10.07 -4.30
N LYS A 97 0.81 -9.47 -3.15
CA LYS A 97 -0.09 -10.00 -2.14
C LYS A 97 -1.22 -9.00 -1.92
N ILE A 98 -2.46 -9.47 -1.91
CA ILE A 98 -3.62 -8.61 -1.67
C ILE A 98 -4.28 -9.01 -0.37
N ILE A 99 -4.59 -8.00 0.45
CA ILE A 99 -5.31 -8.20 1.70
C ILE A 99 -6.58 -7.35 1.64
N PHE A 100 -7.72 -8.01 1.83
CA PHE A 100 -9.01 -7.34 1.89
C PHE A 100 -9.43 -7.15 3.34
N HIS A 101 -9.82 -5.93 3.68
CA HIS A 101 -10.35 -5.61 5.00
C HIS A 101 -11.85 -5.45 4.88
N ASN A 102 -12.56 -6.52 5.11
CA ASN A 102 -14.02 -6.52 5.03
C ASN A 102 -14.60 -6.55 6.42
N ASP A 103 -15.22 -5.45 6.84
CA ASP A 103 -15.95 -5.49 8.08
C ASP A 103 -17.37 -6.05 7.83
N PRO A 104 -18.04 -6.56 8.86
CA PRO A 104 -19.39 -7.13 8.69
C PRO A 104 -20.41 -6.16 8.11
N MET A 105 -20.28 -4.88 8.41
CA MET A 105 -21.21 -3.88 7.90
C MET A 105 -21.03 -3.67 6.41
N SER A 106 -19.79 -3.65 5.95
CA SER A 106 -19.51 -3.54 4.52
C SER A 106 -20.07 -4.72 3.75
N LEU A 107 -19.91 -5.92 4.28
CA LEU A 107 -20.42 -7.15 3.66
C LEU A 107 -21.94 -7.10 3.58
N ARG A 108 -22.61 -6.68 4.62
CA ARG A 108 -24.06 -6.56 4.63
C ARG A 108 -24.53 -5.49 3.66
N GLY A 109 -23.81 -4.40 3.57
CA GLY A 109 -24.14 -3.32 2.65
C GLY A 109 -23.98 -3.73 1.19
N SER A 110 -23.12 -4.68 0.90
CA SER A 110 -22.88 -5.16 -0.46
C SER A 110 -23.86 -6.25 -0.88
N THR A 111 -24.61 -6.79 0.03
CA THR A 111 -25.67 -7.78 -0.27
C THR A 111 -27.05 -7.15 -0.30
#